data_a06f4687adee726d7bba5f5a315c3ddd
#
_entry.id   a06f4687adee726d7bba5f5a315c3ddd
#
_cell.length_a   1.000
_cell.length_b   1.000
_cell.length_c   1.000
_cell.angle_alpha   90.00
_cell.angle_beta   90.00
_cell.angle_gamma   90.00
#
_symmetry.space_group_name_H-M   'P 1'
#
loop_
_entity.id
_entity.type
_entity.pdbx_description
1 polymer ?
#
loop_
_entity_poly.entity_id
_entity_poly.type
_entity_poly.pdbx_seq_one_letter_code
_entity_poly.pdbx_strand_id
1 'polypeptide(L)'
;MTPCLPLSREMLRDPIDLRVEGPLDFSQAQSLARRRAGELRDEPLLLAWFDRSRGLFSPHLPCCREDKPSWLTYAESRGGDLVICVNGLDYVFVFRGL
;
A
#
# COMPACT_ATOMS: atom_id res chain seq x y z
N MET A 1 4.69 16.23 -16.73
CA MET A 1 5.04 15.16 -15.78
C MET A 1 4.31 13.89 -16.18
N THR A 2 5.05 12.80 -16.27
CA THR A 2 4.47 11.50 -16.64
C THR A 2 3.79 10.90 -15.43
N PRO A 3 2.48 10.59 -15.50
CA PRO A 3 1.81 9.97 -14.36
C PRO A 3 2.31 8.54 -14.16
N CYS A 4 2.26 8.08 -12.93
CA CYS A 4 2.50 6.69 -12.63
C CYS A 4 1.45 5.82 -13.30
N LEU A 5 1.84 4.59 -13.63
CA LEU A 5 0.88 3.59 -14.10
C LEU A 5 -0.22 3.42 -13.05
N PRO A 6 -1.48 3.28 -13.49
CA PRO A 6 -2.54 2.94 -12.55
C PRO A 6 -2.21 1.63 -11.83
N LEU A 7 -2.44 1.61 -10.54
CA LEU A 7 -2.23 0.41 -9.75
C LEU A 7 -3.24 -0.66 -10.15
N SER A 8 -2.76 -1.88 -10.36
CA SER A 8 -3.63 -3.03 -10.54
C SER A 8 -3.28 -4.10 -9.51
N ARG A 9 -4.24 -4.93 -9.18
CA ARG A 9 -4.05 -5.95 -8.15
C ARG A 9 -2.95 -6.94 -8.50
N GLU A 10 -2.76 -7.21 -9.80
CA GLU A 10 -1.73 -8.15 -10.25
C GLU A 10 -0.32 -7.70 -9.93
N MET A 11 -0.12 -6.41 -9.69
CA MET A 11 1.19 -5.86 -9.33
C MET A 11 1.55 -6.18 -7.88
N LEU A 12 0.58 -6.59 -7.06
CA LEU A 12 0.76 -6.82 -5.63
C LEU A 12 1.00 -8.30 -5.36
N ARG A 13 1.89 -8.59 -4.40
CA ARG A 13 2.16 -9.97 -3.99
C ARG A 13 1.26 -10.35 -2.83
N ASP A 14 0.46 -11.39 -3.04
CA ASP A 14 -0.40 -11.97 -2.00
C ASP A 14 -1.09 -10.91 -1.13
N PRO A 15 -1.82 -9.97 -1.76
CA PRO A 15 -2.43 -8.90 -1.00
C PRO A 15 -3.49 -9.43 -0.04
N ILE A 16 -3.50 -8.88 1.17
CA ILE A 16 -4.49 -9.21 2.18
C ILE A 16 -5.58 -8.16 2.11
N ASP A 17 -6.82 -8.60 1.98
CA ASP A 17 -7.95 -7.69 1.84
C ASP A 17 -8.63 -7.45 3.18
N LEU A 18 -8.87 -6.18 3.47
CA LEU A 18 -9.73 -5.75 4.56
C LEU A 18 -10.93 -5.04 3.96
N ARG A 19 -12.11 -5.38 4.44
CA ARG A 19 -13.34 -4.76 3.97
C ARG A 19 -13.97 -4.00 5.12
N VAL A 20 -14.24 -2.71 4.89
CA VAL A 20 -14.85 -1.83 5.88
C VAL A 20 -16.08 -1.19 5.28
N GLU A 21 -17.21 -1.27 5.97
CA GLU A 21 -18.43 -0.62 5.52
C GLU A 21 -18.52 0.78 6.11
N GLY A 22 -19.20 1.66 5.39
CA GLY A 22 -19.41 3.04 5.81
C GLY A 22 -18.26 3.96 5.45
N PRO A 23 -18.34 5.23 5.83
CA PRO A 23 -17.32 6.20 5.51
C PRO A 23 -15.96 5.82 6.10
N LEU A 24 -14.91 5.99 5.31
CA LEU A 24 -13.56 5.64 5.71
C LEU A 24 -12.60 6.67 5.15
N ASP A 25 -11.72 7.19 6.00
CA ASP A 25 -10.66 8.09 5.57
C ASP A 25 -9.31 7.38 5.65
N PHE A 26 -8.27 8.07 5.18
CA PHE A 26 -6.92 7.51 5.13
C PHE A 26 -6.43 7.13 6.54
N SER A 27 -6.65 7.98 7.52
CA SER A 27 -6.19 7.74 8.89
C SER A 27 -6.80 6.47 9.48
N GLN A 28 -8.09 6.27 9.26
CA GLN A 28 -8.79 5.08 9.71
C GLN A 28 -8.28 3.83 8.98
N ALA A 29 -8.11 3.94 7.66
CA ALA A 29 -7.59 2.84 6.86
C ALA A 29 -6.19 2.45 7.32
N GLN A 30 -5.33 3.43 7.59
CA GLN A 30 -3.97 3.16 8.08
C GLN A 30 -3.98 2.46 9.43
N SER A 31 -4.85 2.88 10.34
CA SER A 31 -4.96 2.24 11.66
C SER A 31 -5.38 0.79 11.55
N LEU A 32 -6.34 0.50 10.67
CA LEU A 32 -6.80 -0.87 10.44
C LEU A 32 -5.70 -1.72 9.81
N ALA A 33 -4.98 -1.16 8.86
CA ALA A 33 -3.87 -1.87 8.21
C ALA A 33 -2.75 -2.16 9.20
N ARG A 34 -2.40 -1.20 10.06
CA ARG A 34 -1.36 -1.40 11.08
C ARG A 34 -1.76 -2.47 12.07
N ARG A 35 -3.02 -2.50 12.49
CA ARG A 35 -3.52 -3.54 13.39
C ARG A 35 -3.37 -4.91 12.75
N ARG A 36 -3.81 -5.04 11.50
CA ARG A 36 -3.73 -6.32 10.79
C ARG A 36 -2.28 -6.75 10.59
N ALA A 37 -1.42 -5.81 10.23
CA ALA A 37 0.01 -6.09 10.06
C ALA A 37 0.63 -6.61 11.36
N GLY A 38 0.26 -6.01 12.50
CA GLY A 38 0.74 -6.43 13.81
C GLY A 38 0.28 -7.83 14.20
N GLU A 39 -0.83 -8.29 13.65
CA GLU A 39 -1.29 -9.66 13.86
C GLU A 39 -0.49 -10.69 13.05
N LEU A 40 0.12 -10.25 11.96
CA LEU A 40 0.78 -11.14 11.01
C LEU A 40 2.31 -11.08 11.09
N ARG A 41 2.86 -10.00 11.60
CA ARG A 41 4.31 -9.79 11.69
C ARG A 41 4.65 -9.13 13.00
N ASP A 42 5.86 -9.41 13.50
CA ASP A 42 6.38 -8.70 14.66
C ASP A 42 6.89 -7.34 14.21
N GLU A 43 6.52 -6.30 14.94
CA GLU A 43 6.97 -4.93 14.69
C GLU A 43 6.97 -4.54 13.22
N PRO A 44 5.81 -4.59 12.56
CA PRO A 44 5.74 -4.26 11.13
C PRO A 44 6.07 -2.79 10.91
N LEU A 45 6.88 -2.54 9.88
CA LEU A 45 7.27 -1.20 9.49
C LEU A 45 6.56 -0.82 8.19
N LEU A 46 5.83 0.29 8.23
CA LEU A 46 5.16 0.79 7.02
C LEU A 46 6.19 1.41 6.09
N LEU A 47 6.30 0.87 4.88
CA LEU A 47 7.27 1.34 3.88
C LEU A 47 6.65 2.26 2.85
N ALA A 48 5.42 1.98 2.45
CA ALA A 48 4.76 2.73 1.39
C ALA A 48 3.25 2.62 1.52
N TRP A 49 2.54 3.61 0.98
CA TRP A 49 1.08 3.57 0.96
C TRP A 49 0.55 4.30 -0.29
N PHE A 50 -0.69 3.99 -0.61
CA PHE A 50 -1.41 4.60 -1.72
C PHE A 50 -2.83 4.92 -1.30
N ASP A 51 -3.28 6.14 -1.60
CA ASP A 51 -4.65 6.62 -1.35
C ASP A 51 -5.27 6.97 -2.69
N ARG A 52 -6.12 6.09 -3.18
CA ARG A 52 -6.69 6.24 -4.52
C ARG A 52 -7.61 7.45 -4.64
N SER A 53 -8.38 7.72 -3.59
CA SER A 53 -9.37 8.81 -3.64
C SER A 53 -8.73 10.18 -3.82
N ARG A 54 -7.54 10.37 -3.27
CA ARG A 54 -6.81 11.64 -3.37
C ARG A 54 -5.67 11.59 -4.40
N GLY A 55 -5.40 10.40 -4.95
CA GLY A 55 -4.29 10.23 -5.89
C GLY A 55 -2.93 10.45 -5.25
N LEU A 56 -2.82 10.20 -3.94
CA LEU A 56 -1.58 10.43 -3.21
C LEU A 56 -0.89 9.10 -2.88
N PHE A 57 0.41 9.15 -2.74
CA PHE A 57 1.19 7.97 -2.37
C PHE A 57 2.47 8.40 -1.65
N SER A 58 3.06 7.45 -0.93
CA SER A 58 4.32 7.68 -0.22
C SER A 58 5.20 6.43 -0.35
N PRO A 59 6.51 6.56 -0.57
CA PRO A 59 7.22 7.82 -0.73
C PRO A 59 6.87 8.51 -2.05
N HIS A 60 6.99 9.82 -2.08
CA HIS A 60 6.65 10.62 -3.26
C HIS A 60 7.84 10.65 -4.21
N LEU A 61 7.94 9.63 -5.04
CA LEU A 61 9.05 9.44 -5.97
C LEU A 61 8.57 9.59 -7.41
N PRO A 62 9.44 10.10 -8.30
CA PRO A 62 9.08 10.16 -9.71
C PRO A 62 8.83 8.75 -10.26
N CYS A 63 7.83 8.62 -11.13
CA CYS A 63 7.55 7.34 -11.76
C CYS A 63 8.37 7.23 -13.04
N CYS A 64 9.38 6.37 -13.00
CA CYS A 64 10.24 6.12 -14.15
C CYS A 64 10.18 4.68 -14.64
N ARG A 65 9.43 3.83 -13.97
CA ARG A 65 9.23 2.44 -14.38
C ARG A 65 7.94 2.30 -15.15
N GLU A 66 7.91 1.36 -16.07
CA GLU A 66 6.75 1.14 -16.92
C GLU A 66 5.82 0.05 -16.41
N ASP A 67 6.32 -0.79 -15.51
CA ASP A 67 5.59 -1.97 -15.04
C ASP A 67 4.94 -1.80 -13.67
N LYS A 68 5.45 -0.88 -12.85
CA LYS A 68 4.93 -0.67 -11.49
C LYS A 68 5.05 0.78 -11.06
N PRO A 69 4.15 1.25 -10.17
CA PRO A 69 4.31 2.57 -9.56
C PRO A 69 5.61 2.66 -8.75
N SER A 70 6.18 3.86 -8.69
CA SER A 70 7.45 4.10 -7.99
C SER A 70 7.41 3.74 -6.52
N TRP A 71 6.30 4.05 -5.83
CA TRP A 71 6.17 3.76 -4.41
C TRP A 71 6.16 2.26 -4.12
N LEU A 72 5.60 1.47 -5.03
CA LEU A 72 5.57 0.01 -4.88
C LEU A 72 6.95 -0.59 -5.11
N THR A 73 7.64 -0.13 -6.16
CA THR A 73 9.01 -0.55 -6.43
C THR A 73 9.93 -0.24 -5.25
N TYR A 74 9.77 0.95 -4.67
CA TYR A 74 10.54 1.34 -3.49
C TYR A 74 10.31 0.36 -2.34
N ALA A 75 9.04 0.05 -2.04
CA ALA A 75 8.71 -0.84 -0.94
C ALA A 75 9.27 -2.24 -1.17
N GLU A 76 9.16 -2.75 -2.39
CA GLU A 76 9.72 -4.07 -2.72
C GLU A 76 11.23 -4.10 -2.56
N SER A 77 11.92 -3.03 -2.94
CA SER A 77 13.37 -2.94 -2.82
C SER A 77 13.83 -2.87 -1.36
N ARG A 78 12.95 -2.50 -0.45
CA ARG A 78 13.24 -2.39 0.99
C ARG A 78 12.75 -3.60 1.77
N GLY A 79 12.36 -4.66 1.10
CA GLY A 79 11.90 -5.87 1.75
C GLY A 79 10.44 -5.87 2.13
N GLY A 80 9.61 -5.07 1.46
CA GLY A 80 8.18 -5.08 1.66
C GLY A 80 7.59 -6.45 1.31
N ASP A 81 7.13 -7.17 2.30
CA ASP A 81 6.64 -8.54 2.14
C ASP A 81 5.19 -8.72 2.59
N LEU A 82 4.55 -7.65 3.02
CA LEU A 82 3.18 -7.70 3.50
C LEU A 82 2.39 -6.56 2.89
N VAL A 83 1.42 -6.89 2.05
CA VAL A 83 0.57 -5.91 1.38
C VAL A 83 -0.83 -6.02 1.94
N ILE A 84 -1.38 -4.90 2.42
CA ILE A 84 -2.73 -4.85 2.94
C ILE A 84 -3.54 -3.86 2.11
N CYS A 85 -4.63 -4.34 1.54
CA CYS A 85 -5.55 -3.55 0.75
C CYS A 85 -6.85 -3.33 1.53
N VAL A 86 -7.27 -2.08 1.65
CA VAL A 86 -8.51 -1.74 2.33
C VAL A 86 -9.53 -1.34 1.28
N ASN A 87 -10.66 -2.04 1.26
CA ASN A 87 -11.72 -1.85 0.28
C ASN A 87 -11.20 -1.93 -1.15
N GLY A 88 -10.59 -3.08 -1.47
CA GLY A 88 -9.97 -3.28 -2.77
C GLY A 88 -8.69 -2.46 -2.89
N LEU A 89 -8.61 -1.60 -3.88
CA LEU A 89 -7.45 -0.74 -4.08
C LEU A 89 -7.68 0.70 -3.62
N ASP A 90 -8.70 0.94 -2.81
CA ASP A 90 -8.97 2.29 -2.32
C ASP A 90 -7.84 2.80 -1.44
N TYR A 91 -7.28 1.93 -0.60
CA TYR A 91 -6.10 2.22 0.20
C TYR A 91 -5.20 1.00 0.19
N VAL A 92 -3.92 1.20 -0.08
CA VAL A 92 -2.94 0.11 -0.11
C VAL A 92 -1.78 0.48 0.81
N PHE A 93 -1.37 -0.47 1.65
CA PHE A 93 -0.27 -0.27 2.60
C PHE A 93 0.71 -1.42 2.47
N VAL A 94 1.98 -1.11 2.33
CA VAL A 94 3.02 -2.14 2.21
C VAL A 94 3.93 -2.06 3.43
N PHE A 95 4.03 -3.17 4.12
CA PHE A 95 4.82 -3.30 5.34
C PHE A 95 5.97 -4.27 5.15
N ARG A 96 6.96 -4.10 6.00
CA ARG A 96 8.06 -5.05 6.16
C ARG A 96 7.98 -5.60 7.58
N GLY A 97 8.05 -6.94 7.73
CA GLY A 97 8.15 -7.56 9.04
C GLY A 97 9.59 -7.77 9.43
N LEU A 98 9.82 -7.97 10.71
CA LEU A 98 11.12 -8.37 11.22
C LEU A 98 11.22 -9.88 11.29
#